data_a8428e69565be65fdcd5dbc77eb30e11
#
_entry.id   a8428e69565be65fdcd5dbc77eb30e11
#
_cell.length_a   1.000
_cell.length_b   1.000
_cell.length_c   1.000
_cell.angle_alpha   90.00
_cell.angle_beta   90.00
_cell.angle_gamma   90.00
#
_symmetry.space_group_name_H-M   'P 1'
#
loop_
_entity.id
_entity.type
_entity.pdbx_description
1 polymer ?
#
loop_
_entity_poly.entity_id
_entity_poly.type
_entity_poly.pdbx_seq_one_letter_code
_entity_poly.pdbx_strand_id
1 'polypeptide(L)'
;MEKRIIGILGGMGPRSTPPFMELVIDQCTVQYGAKYDEDFPPVMVYSLPTPFYVNRPINHTLMKETIIEGLQKLEATGVSFIVMPCNSAHMYFDELEKCINVPLLNNADLTMNSLPPKSKSQRITIFATKATFASSIYQNAITSAGHKFVFQKSWQDKINKIIQMIRAKENIQKISLYWNELILEAEKFHIDNIIIGCTDLSILKSMTESQVNIIDSAEVLAKAAIMRFLYGNSIFSVETKIL
;
A
#
# COMPACT_ATOMS: atom_id res chain seq x y z
N MET A 1 18.90 23.24 -5.15
CA MET A 1 18.10 22.07 -5.56
C MET A 1 16.63 22.48 -5.50
N GLU A 2 15.89 22.22 -6.55
CA GLU A 2 14.44 22.46 -6.52
C GLU A 2 13.81 21.58 -5.44
N LYS A 3 13.05 22.20 -4.53
CA LYS A 3 12.51 21.50 -3.36
C LYS A 3 11.36 20.61 -3.86
N ARG A 4 11.57 19.29 -3.94
CA ARG A 4 10.53 18.33 -4.36
C ARG A 4 9.34 18.39 -3.41
N ILE A 5 8.14 18.23 -3.94
CA ILE A 5 6.89 18.21 -3.18
C ILE A 5 6.24 16.83 -3.37
N ILE A 6 5.90 16.18 -2.27
CA ILE A 6 5.21 14.88 -2.28
C ILE A 6 3.72 15.12 -2.44
N GLY A 7 3.09 14.51 -3.46
CA GLY A 7 1.65 14.43 -3.60
C GLY A 7 1.09 13.14 -2.99
N ILE A 8 0.08 13.24 -2.12
CA ILE A 8 -0.64 12.09 -1.58
C ILE A 8 -2.10 12.16 -2.03
N LEU A 9 -2.50 11.25 -2.93
CA LEU A 9 -3.91 11.05 -3.26
C LEU A 9 -4.53 10.06 -2.29
N GLY A 10 -5.08 10.57 -1.19
CA GLY A 10 -5.75 9.81 -0.14
C GLY A 10 -7.27 9.76 -0.28
N GLY A 11 -7.98 9.48 0.80
CA GLY A 11 -9.45 9.51 0.84
C GLY A 11 -10.14 8.20 0.42
N MET A 12 -9.41 7.20 0.01
CA MET A 12 -9.88 5.90 -0.48
C MET A 12 -9.50 4.70 0.45
N GLY A 13 -9.86 4.58 1.76
CA GLY A 13 -10.85 5.41 2.47
C GLY A 13 -10.22 6.56 3.26
N PRO A 14 -11.09 7.45 3.69
CA PRO A 14 -10.65 8.68 4.36
C PRO A 14 -9.95 8.43 5.71
N ARG A 15 -10.26 7.35 6.40
CA ARG A 15 -9.62 7.00 7.68
C ARG A 15 -8.21 6.45 7.54
N SER A 16 -7.82 5.98 6.37
CA SER A 16 -6.47 5.43 6.11
C SER A 16 -5.47 6.53 5.74
N THR A 17 -5.94 7.74 5.39
CA THR A 17 -5.06 8.85 5.00
C THR A 17 -4.21 9.38 6.15
N PRO A 18 -4.76 9.67 7.36
CA PRO A 18 -3.95 10.13 8.47
C PRO A 18 -2.87 9.13 8.89
N PRO A 19 -3.14 7.83 9.11
CA PRO A 19 -2.09 6.86 9.42
C PRO A 19 -1.01 6.75 8.35
N PHE A 20 -1.36 6.88 7.07
CA PHE A 20 -0.37 6.90 6.01
C PHE A 20 0.53 8.14 6.07
N MET A 21 -0.02 9.30 6.43
CA MET A 21 0.77 10.51 6.64
C MET A 21 1.75 10.34 7.81
N GLU A 22 1.33 9.68 8.90
CA GLU A 22 2.22 9.31 10.01
C GLU A 22 3.35 8.41 9.54
N LEU A 23 3.07 7.38 8.73
CA LEU A 23 4.11 6.53 8.12
C LEU A 23 5.12 7.33 7.31
N VAL A 24 4.67 8.34 6.54
CA VAL A 24 5.58 9.21 5.77
C VAL A 24 6.48 10.01 6.70
N ILE A 25 5.95 10.56 7.78
CA ILE A 25 6.71 11.30 8.81
C ILE A 25 7.72 10.37 9.50
N ASP A 26 7.30 9.18 9.91
CA ASP A 26 8.18 8.19 10.52
C ASP A 26 9.34 7.81 9.59
N GLN A 27 9.05 7.65 8.30
CA GLN A 27 10.10 7.36 7.32
C GLN A 27 11.10 8.52 7.17
N CYS A 28 10.71 9.78 7.36
CA CYS A 28 11.66 10.89 7.40
C CYS A 28 12.67 10.72 8.54
N THR A 29 12.18 10.37 9.73
CA THR A 29 13.04 10.11 10.88
C THR A 29 13.96 8.89 10.65
N VAL A 30 13.40 7.80 10.10
CA VAL A 30 14.15 6.55 9.89
C VAL A 30 15.20 6.70 8.78
N GLN A 31 14.88 7.36 7.66
CA GLN A 31 15.76 7.40 6.49
C GLN A 31 16.87 8.45 6.59
N TYR A 32 16.63 9.59 7.24
CA TYR A 32 17.63 10.67 7.29
C TYR A 32 17.67 11.45 8.62
N GLY A 33 16.95 10.98 9.65
CA GLY A 33 17.06 11.54 11.01
C GLY A 33 16.37 12.89 11.18
N ALA A 34 15.28 13.17 10.44
CA ALA A 34 14.49 14.40 10.62
C ALA A 34 14.06 14.61 12.06
N LYS A 35 14.20 15.85 12.58
CA LYS A 35 13.91 16.23 13.96
C LYS A 35 13.14 17.54 14.08
N TYR A 36 13.46 18.52 13.23
CA TYR A 36 12.89 19.87 13.26
C TYR A 36 11.90 20.01 12.11
N ASP A 37 10.93 20.91 12.24
CA ASP A 37 9.88 21.13 11.23
C ASP A 37 10.44 21.36 9.81
N GLU A 38 11.59 22.05 9.71
CA GLU A 38 12.25 22.32 8.44
C GLU A 38 12.92 21.09 7.78
N ASP A 39 13.13 20.02 8.55
CA ASP A 39 13.71 18.77 8.04
C ASP A 39 12.69 17.98 7.21
N PHE A 40 11.40 18.20 7.41
CA PHE A 40 10.36 17.43 6.73
C PHE A 40 10.06 17.96 5.32
N PRO A 41 9.69 17.04 4.39
CA PRO A 41 9.34 17.44 3.03
C PRO A 41 8.02 18.21 2.99
N PRO A 42 7.84 19.13 2.04
CA PRO A 42 6.52 19.66 1.75
C PRO A 42 5.63 18.54 1.17
N VAL A 43 4.41 18.41 1.69
CA VAL A 43 3.45 17.37 1.30
C VAL A 43 2.12 18.02 0.96
N MET A 44 1.56 17.70 -0.21
CA MET A 44 0.20 18.04 -0.61
C MET A 44 -0.67 16.80 -0.48
N VAL A 45 -1.69 16.86 0.37
CA VAL A 45 -2.64 15.77 0.57
C VAL A 45 -3.98 16.15 -0.02
N TYR A 46 -4.44 15.38 -0.99
CA TYR A 46 -5.80 15.48 -1.48
C TYR A 46 -6.62 14.26 -1.04
N SER A 47 -7.50 14.46 -0.07
CA SER A 47 -8.44 13.42 0.37
C SER A 47 -9.64 13.37 -0.57
N LEU A 48 -9.59 12.47 -1.55
CA LEU A 48 -10.56 12.34 -2.63
C LEU A 48 -11.74 11.47 -2.19
N PRO A 49 -12.99 12.00 -2.16
CA PRO A 49 -14.17 11.17 -2.01
C PRO A 49 -14.42 10.38 -3.29
N THR A 50 -14.37 9.04 -3.20
CA THR A 50 -14.62 8.17 -4.34
C THR A 50 -15.97 7.48 -4.27
N PRO A 51 -16.61 7.13 -5.41
CA PRO A 51 -17.90 6.46 -5.46
C PRO A 51 -17.79 4.96 -5.12
N PHE A 52 -17.15 4.66 -3.96
CA PHE A 52 -17.00 3.30 -3.46
C PHE A 52 -18.05 2.99 -2.39
N TYR A 53 -18.80 1.91 -2.60
CA TYR A 53 -19.84 1.44 -1.70
C TYR A 53 -19.58 -0.03 -1.33
N VAL A 54 -19.58 -0.35 -0.04
CA VAL A 54 -19.30 -1.71 0.45
C VAL A 54 -20.33 -2.74 -0.02
N ASN A 55 -21.57 -2.31 -0.23
CA ASN A 55 -22.73 -3.15 -0.53
C ASN A 55 -23.21 -3.10 -1.98
N ARG A 56 -22.46 -2.47 -2.87
CA ARG A 56 -22.79 -2.35 -4.30
C ARG A 56 -21.61 -2.75 -5.17
N PRO A 57 -21.83 -3.24 -6.39
CA PRO A 57 -20.80 -3.41 -7.37
C PRO A 57 -20.08 -2.09 -7.66
N ILE A 58 -18.78 -2.16 -7.90
CA ILE A 58 -17.98 -0.99 -8.28
C ILE A 58 -18.38 -0.57 -9.70
N ASN A 59 -18.73 0.69 -9.87
CA ASN A 59 -18.77 1.29 -11.21
C ASN A 59 -17.34 1.67 -11.59
N HIS A 60 -16.68 0.78 -12.34
CA HIS A 60 -15.26 0.92 -12.69
C HIS A 60 -14.98 2.17 -13.53
N THR A 61 -15.88 2.55 -14.44
CA THR A 61 -15.74 3.76 -15.26
C THR A 61 -15.74 5.00 -14.37
N LEU A 62 -16.80 5.18 -13.58
CA LEU A 62 -16.94 6.35 -12.70
C LEU A 62 -15.81 6.40 -11.66
N MET A 63 -15.41 5.25 -11.10
CA MET A 63 -14.30 5.18 -10.15
C MET A 63 -13.00 5.67 -10.78
N LYS A 64 -12.67 5.19 -11.96
CA LYS A 64 -11.47 5.56 -12.70
C LYS A 64 -11.47 7.06 -13.05
N GLU A 65 -12.56 7.56 -13.63
CA GLU A 65 -12.71 8.99 -13.95
C GLU A 65 -12.54 9.88 -12.72
N THR A 66 -13.14 9.51 -11.59
CA THR A 66 -12.98 10.23 -10.32
C THR A 66 -11.52 10.27 -9.86
N ILE A 67 -10.80 9.14 -9.98
CA ILE A 67 -9.38 9.07 -9.56
C ILE A 67 -8.51 9.91 -10.51
N ILE A 68 -8.74 9.84 -11.82
CA ILE A 68 -8.02 10.65 -12.82
C ILE A 68 -8.19 12.14 -12.51
N GLU A 69 -9.41 12.60 -12.28
CA GLU A 69 -9.68 14.00 -11.90
C GLU A 69 -8.94 14.39 -10.61
N GLY A 70 -8.90 13.49 -9.64
CA GLY A 70 -8.17 13.69 -8.39
C GLY A 70 -6.66 13.80 -8.59
N LEU A 71 -6.07 12.95 -9.42
CA LEU A 71 -4.66 12.97 -9.78
C LEU A 71 -4.28 14.27 -10.50
N GLN A 72 -5.08 14.70 -11.49
CA GLN A 72 -4.85 15.92 -12.23
C GLN A 72 -4.96 17.18 -11.35
N LYS A 73 -5.93 17.21 -10.43
CA LYS A 73 -6.03 18.30 -9.44
C LYS A 73 -4.81 18.36 -8.53
N LEU A 74 -4.31 17.20 -8.11
CA LEU A 74 -3.12 17.15 -7.27
C LEU A 74 -1.86 17.54 -8.06
N GLU A 75 -1.71 17.08 -9.30
CA GLU A 75 -0.63 17.48 -10.20
C GLU A 75 -0.60 19.00 -10.41
N ALA A 76 -1.77 19.63 -10.60
CA ALA A 76 -1.90 21.07 -10.80
C ALA A 76 -1.40 21.91 -9.59
N THR A 77 -1.20 21.32 -8.41
CA THR A 77 -0.58 21.98 -7.25
C THR A 77 0.95 22.05 -7.33
N GLY A 78 1.57 21.47 -8.37
CA GLY A 78 3.02 21.50 -8.57
C GLY A 78 3.78 20.42 -7.78
N VAL A 79 3.13 19.32 -7.42
CA VAL A 79 3.81 18.17 -6.79
C VAL A 79 4.80 17.54 -7.76
N SER A 80 5.90 17.00 -7.22
CA SER A 80 6.97 16.42 -8.04
C SER A 80 6.72 14.95 -8.41
N PHE A 81 5.89 14.28 -7.66
CA PHE A 81 5.41 12.91 -7.88
C PHE A 81 4.20 12.63 -6.97
N ILE A 82 3.47 11.57 -7.26
CA ILE A 82 2.27 11.21 -6.50
C ILE A 82 2.38 9.78 -5.95
N VAL A 83 1.92 9.60 -4.70
CA VAL A 83 1.66 8.32 -4.08
C VAL A 83 0.17 8.18 -3.78
N MET A 84 -0.35 6.96 -3.94
CA MET A 84 -1.76 6.66 -3.74
C MET A 84 -1.89 5.46 -2.78
N PRO A 85 -2.08 5.69 -1.45
CA PRO A 85 -2.12 4.63 -0.46
C PRO A 85 -3.45 3.84 -0.47
N CYS A 86 -3.83 3.36 -1.63
CA CYS A 86 -5.03 2.57 -1.85
C CYS A 86 -4.75 1.41 -2.82
N ASN A 87 -4.54 0.21 -2.29
CA ASN A 87 -4.22 -0.95 -3.12
C ASN A 87 -5.30 -1.26 -4.16
N SER A 88 -6.58 -1.12 -3.81
CA SER A 88 -7.68 -1.38 -4.75
C SER A 88 -7.67 -0.43 -5.96
N ALA A 89 -7.24 0.82 -5.78
CA ALA A 89 -7.17 1.79 -6.88
C ALA A 89 -6.05 1.46 -7.88
N HIS A 90 -5.02 0.72 -7.44
CA HIS A 90 -3.94 0.30 -8.32
C HIS A 90 -4.37 -0.72 -9.41
N MET A 91 -5.61 -1.24 -9.36
CA MET A 91 -6.15 -2.02 -10.49
C MET A 91 -6.26 -1.20 -11.79
N TYR A 92 -6.23 0.11 -11.71
CA TYR A 92 -6.29 1.03 -12.83
C TYR A 92 -4.94 1.67 -13.15
N PHE A 93 -3.85 1.23 -12.53
CA PHE A 93 -2.55 1.90 -12.54
C PHE A 93 -2.08 2.28 -13.94
N ASP A 94 -2.08 1.33 -14.88
CA ASP A 94 -1.59 1.53 -16.25
C ASP A 94 -2.36 2.62 -17.04
N GLU A 95 -3.61 2.88 -16.65
CA GLU A 95 -4.42 3.93 -17.24
C GLU A 95 -4.22 5.25 -16.49
N LEU A 96 -4.10 5.19 -15.16
CA LEU A 96 -3.93 6.38 -14.32
C LEU A 96 -2.59 7.08 -14.54
N GLU A 97 -1.49 6.33 -14.65
CA GLU A 97 -0.16 6.90 -14.87
C GLU A 97 -0.05 7.69 -16.19
N LYS A 98 -0.85 7.30 -17.20
CA LYS A 98 -0.89 7.97 -18.52
C LYS A 98 -1.66 9.28 -18.51
N CYS A 99 -2.44 9.56 -17.46
CA CYS A 99 -3.30 10.73 -17.36
C CYS A 99 -2.65 11.92 -16.66
N ILE A 100 -1.42 11.75 -16.18
CA ILE A 100 -0.61 12.77 -15.50
C ILE A 100 0.82 12.74 -16.06
N ASN A 101 1.57 13.83 -15.86
CA ASN A 101 2.95 13.96 -16.33
C ASN A 101 3.97 13.70 -15.22
N VAL A 102 3.56 13.89 -13.95
CA VAL A 102 4.42 13.55 -12.81
C VAL A 102 4.35 12.06 -12.51
N PRO A 103 5.44 11.45 -12.02
CA PRO A 103 5.44 10.03 -11.71
C PRO A 103 4.38 9.64 -10.66
N LEU A 104 3.63 8.59 -10.96
CA LEU A 104 2.78 7.87 -9.99
C LEU A 104 3.54 6.62 -9.51
N LEU A 105 3.68 6.43 -8.20
CA LEU A 105 4.41 5.28 -7.67
C LEU A 105 3.51 4.05 -7.64
N ASN A 106 3.97 2.94 -8.23
CA ASN A 106 3.24 1.67 -8.25
C ASN A 106 3.46 0.90 -6.94
N ASN A 107 2.42 0.84 -6.11
CA ASN A 107 2.51 0.20 -4.80
C ASN A 107 2.75 -1.33 -4.88
N ALA A 108 2.18 -2.00 -5.88
CA ALA A 108 2.36 -3.44 -6.02
C ALA A 108 3.82 -3.78 -6.40
N ASP A 109 4.40 -3.08 -7.37
CA ASP A 109 5.79 -3.28 -7.80
C ASP A 109 6.77 -2.95 -6.68
N LEU A 110 6.55 -1.84 -5.98
CA LEU A 110 7.37 -1.46 -4.83
C LEU A 110 7.32 -2.51 -3.72
N THR A 111 6.14 -3.06 -3.45
CA THR A 111 5.96 -4.12 -2.45
C THR A 111 6.70 -5.39 -2.86
N MET A 112 6.63 -5.79 -4.13
CA MET A 112 7.36 -6.96 -4.62
C MET A 112 8.88 -6.74 -4.56
N ASN A 113 9.35 -5.56 -4.92
CA ASN A 113 10.78 -5.21 -4.85
C ASN A 113 11.31 -5.12 -3.41
N SER A 114 10.44 -4.96 -2.42
CA SER A 114 10.82 -4.96 -1.00
C SER A 114 10.97 -6.35 -0.40
N LEU A 115 10.59 -7.40 -1.14
CA LEU A 115 10.78 -8.77 -0.68
C LEU A 115 12.27 -9.07 -0.46
N PRO A 116 12.62 -9.77 0.63
CA PRO A 116 14.01 -10.15 0.85
C PRO A 116 14.50 -11.04 -0.29
N PRO A 117 15.70 -10.79 -0.84
CA PRO A 117 16.25 -11.59 -1.90
C PRO A 117 16.44 -13.04 -1.42
N LYS A 118 15.86 -13.99 -2.11
CA LYS A 118 16.03 -15.42 -1.82
C LYS A 118 16.34 -16.18 -3.10
N SER A 119 17.23 -17.16 -2.97
CA SER A 119 17.63 -18.06 -4.05
C SER A 119 16.55 -19.05 -4.48
N LYS A 120 15.43 -19.13 -3.77
CA LYS A 120 14.34 -20.09 -4.00
C LYS A 120 12.98 -19.39 -4.05
N SER A 121 12.07 -19.96 -4.84
CA SER A 121 10.65 -19.56 -4.86
C SER A 121 10.06 -19.57 -3.46
N GLN A 122 9.40 -18.49 -3.10
CA GLN A 122 8.72 -18.29 -1.80
C GLN A 122 7.23 -18.53 -1.93
N ARG A 123 6.61 -18.90 -0.81
CA ARG A 123 5.16 -19.02 -0.68
C ARG A 123 4.63 -17.72 -0.09
N ILE A 124 3.89 -16.96 -0.86
CA ILE A 124 3.44 -15.62 -0.51
C ILE A 124 1.92 -15.56 -0.54
N THR A 125 1.33 -14.91 0.44
CA THR A 125 -0.09 -14.58 0.46
C THR A 125 -0.32 -13.09 0.61
N ILE A 126 -1.57 -12.66 0.35
CA ILE A 126 -2.00 -11.29 0.55
C ILE A 126 -3.23 -11.25 1.45
N PHE A 127 -3.23 -10.35 2.43
CA PHE A 127 -4.39 -10.00 3.23
C PHE A 127 -4.88 -8.61 2.82
N ALA A 128 -5.99 -8.59 2.10
CA ALA A 128 -6.50 -7.39 1.44
C ALA A 128 -8.03 -7.38 1.37
N THR A 129 -8.60 -6.26 0.93
CA THR A 129 -10.04 -6.20 0.61
C THR A 129 -10.39 -7.17 -0.52
N LYS A 130 -11.66 -7.58 -0.58
CA LYS A 130 -12.17 -8.41 -1.69
C LYS A 130 -11.92 -7.76 -3.05
N ALA A 131 -11.99 -6.43 -3.17
CA ALA A 131 -11.72 -5.70 -4.40
C ALA A 131 -10.25 -5.83 -4.84
N THR A 132 -9.29 -5.63 -3.92
CA THR A 132 -7.85 -5.82 -4.20
C THR A 132 -7.56 -7.28 -4.56
N PHE A 133 -8.15 -8.24 -3.85
CA PHE A 133 -7.99 -9.64 -4.17
C PHE A 133 -8.53 -9.98 -5.57
N ALA A 134 -9.72 -9.50 -5.91
CA ALA A 134 -10.35 -9.76 -7.21
C ALA A 134 -9.61 -9.11 -8.40
N SER A 135 -8.87 -8.03 -8.17
CA SER A 135 -8.06 -7.37 -9.22
C SER A 135 -6.85 -8.19 -9.67
N SER A 136 -6.41 -9.16 -8.88
CA SER A 136 -5.24 -10.02 -9.14
C SER A 136 -3.90 -9.28 -9.28
N ILE A 137 -3.80 -8.00 -8.92
CA ILE A 137 -2.57 -7.21 -9.06
C ILE A 137 -1.38 -7.85 -8.33
N TYR A 138 -1.57 -8.28 -7.09
CA TYR A 138 -0.53 -8.93 -6.31
C TYR A 138 -0.30 -10.39 -6.73
N GLN A 139 -1.36 -11.14 -7.07
CA GLN A 139 -1.25 -12.51 -7.55
C GLN A 139 -0.39 -12.56 -8.81
N ASN A 140 -0.63 -11.65 -9.75
CA ASN A 140 0.14 -11.52 -10.98
C ASN A 140 1.60 -11.12 -10.67
N ALA A 141 1.81 -10.12 -9.83
CA ALA A 141 3.14 -9.66 -9.45
C ALA A 141 3.96 -10.77 -8.77
N ILE A 142 3.36 -11.50 -7.81
CA ILE A 142 3.98 -12.64 -7.11
C ILE A 142 4.39 -13.74 -8.09
N THR A 143 3.48 -14.13 -9.00
CA THR A 143 3.76 -15.22 -9.95
C THR A 143 4.76 -14.80 -11.02
N SER A 144 4.70 -13.56 -11.51
CA SER A 144 5.68 -13.02 -12.47
C SER A 144 7.08 -12.92 -11.88
N ALA A 145 7.21 -12.71 -10.57
CA ALA A 145 8.48 -12.74 -9.85
C ALA A 145 8.99 -14.17 -9.54
N GLY A 146 8.30 -15.21 -10.03
CA GLY A 146 8.69 -16.62 -9.83
C GLY A 146 8.35 -17.19 -8.44
N HIS A 147 7.51 -16.51 -7.67
CA HIS A 147 7.04 -16.97 -6.37
C HIS A 147 5.70 -17.72 -6.48
N LYS A 148 5.34 -18.46 -5.43
CA LYS A 148 4.08 -19.19 -5.35
C LYS A 148 3.05 -18.41 -4.57
N PHE A 149 1.99 -17.95 -5.23
CA PHE A 149 0.83 -17.40 -4.55
C PHE A 149 0.03 -18.52 -3.85
N VAL A 150 -0.26 -18.33 -2.56
CA VAL A 150 -1.03 -19.29 -1.75
C VAL A 150 -2.13 -18.54 -1.02
N PHE A 151 -3.37 -19.00 -1.16
CA PHE A 151 -4.51 -18.37 -0.51
C PHE A 151 -5.61 -19.40 -0.23
N GLN A 152 -6.29 -19.26 0.91
CA GLN A 152 -7.45 -20.07 1.26
C GLN A 152 -8.71 -19.22 1.19
N LYS A 153 -9.75 -19.71 0.52
CA LYS A 153 -11.01 -18.98 0.36
C LYS A 153 -11.62 -18.54 1.70
N SER A 154 -11.48 -19.36 2.74
CA SER A 154 -11.94 -19.03 4.09
C SER A 154 -11.26 -17.82 4.72
N TRP A 155 -10.04 -17.49 4.30
CA TRP A 155 -9.32 -16.33 4.82
C TRP A 155 -9.97 -15.01 4.41
N GLN A 156 -10.56 -14.93 3.21
CA GLN A 156 -11.19 -13.68 2.76
C GLN A 156 -12.33 -13.23 3.68
N ASP A 157 -13.14 -14.16 4.17
CA ASP A 157 -14.24 -13.83 5.08
C ASP A 157 -13.71 -13.32 6.43
N LYS A 158 -12.64 -13.92 6.94
CA LYS A 158 -11.96 -13.47 8.17
C LYS A 158 -11.34 -12.09 7.98
N ILE A 159 -10.63 -11.87 6.87
CA ILE A 159 -10.04 -10.57 6.51
C ILE A 159 -11.14 -9.50 6.44
N ASN A 160 -12.23 -9.77 5.75
CA ASN A 160 -13.35 -8.84 5.63
C ASN A 160 -13.94 -8.49 7.01
N LYS A 161 -14.10 -9.48 7.88
CA LYS A 161 -14.58 -9.29 9.26
C LYS A 161 -13.63 -8.38 10.04
N ILE A 162 -12.32 -8.64 9.99
CA ILE A 162 -11.30 -7.83 10.67
C ILE A 162 -11.37 -6.38 10.18
N ILE A 163 -11.41 -6.15 8.86
CA ILE A 163 -11.52 -4.81 8.27
C ILE A 163 -12.79 -4.10 8.76
N GLN A 164 -13.94 -4.81 8.81
CA GLN A 164 -15.19 -4.24 9.31
C GLN A 164 -15.09 -3.85 10.78
N MET A 165 -14.48 -4.69 11.63
CA MET A 165 -14.28 -4.39 13.06
C MET A 165 -13.39 -3.15 13.25
N ILE A 166 -12.31 -3.01 12.47
CA ILE A 166 -11.44 -1.82 12.50
C ILE A 166 -12.24 -0.56 12.11
N ARG A 167 -13.00 -0.63 11.02
CA ARG A 167 -13.83 0.49 10.56
C ARG A 167 -14.92 0.86 11.55
N ALA A 168 -15.46 -0.11 12.27
CA ALA A 168 -16.44 0.09 13.34
C ALA A 168 -15.80 0.59 14.65
N LYS A 169 -14.47 0.72 14.73
CA LYS A 169 -13.72 1.07 15.94
C LYS A 169 -14.00 0.13 17.11
N GLU A 170 -14.13 -1.17 16.84
CA GLU A 170 -14.24 -2.18 17.91
C GLU A 170 -12.95 -2.23 18.74
N ASN A 171 -13.01 -2.93 19.87
CA ASN A 171 -11.86 -3.09 20.77
C ASN A 171 -10.68 -3.73 20.05
N ILE A 172 -9.53 -3.05 20.06
CA ILE A 172 -8.34 -3.46 19.30
C ILE A 172 -7.75 -4.80 19.79
N GLN A 173 -7.84 -5.10 21.09
CA GLN A 173 -7.39 -6.38 21.65
C GLN A 173 -8.25 -7.54 21.11
N LYS A 174 -9.56 -7.32 20.95
CA LYS A 174 -10.44 -8.32 20.31
C LYS A 174 -10.06 -8.51 18.84
N ILE A 175 -9.77 -7.43 18.12
CA ILE A 175 -9.37 -7.49 16.72
C ILE A 175 -8.04 -8.23 16.56
N SER A 176 -7.06 -7.98 17.44
CA SER A 176 -5.76 -8.64 17.40
C SER A 176 -5.86 -10.17 17.60
N LEU A 177 -6.82 -10.66 18.38
CA LEU A 177 -7.07 -12.10 18.50
C LEU A 177 -7.48 -12.72 17.17
N TYR A 178 -8.46 -12.13 16.46
CA TYR A 178 -8.87 -12.59 15.13
C TYR A 178 -7.73 -12.53 14.12
N TRP A 179 -6.90 -11.48 14.21
CA TRP A 179 -5.73 -11.32 13.35
C TRP A 179 -4.71 -12.43 13.61
N ASN A 180 -4.33 -12.68 14.86
CA ASN A 180 -3.33 -13.70 15.19
C ASN A 180 -3.84 -15.12 14.89
N GLU A 181 -5.14 -15.41 15.04
CA GLU A 181 -5.74 -16.65 14.56
C GLU A 181 -5.56 -16.84 13.04
N LEU A 182 -5.78 -15.77 12.26
CA LEU A 182 -5.60 -15.79 10.80
C LEU A 182 -4.12 -16.00 10.42
N ILE A 183 -3.21 -15.35 11.13
CA ILE A 183 -1.75 -15.55 10.95
C ILE A 183 -1.36 -17.00 11.23
N LEU A 184 -1.79 -17.57 12.36
CA LEU A 184 -1.52 -18.97 12.72
C LEU A 184 -2.08 -19.97 11.69
N GLU A 185 -3.21 -19.65 11.06
CA GLU A 185 -3.71 -20.45 9.95
C GLU A 185 -2.80 -20.37 8.72
N ALA A 186 -2.32 -19.17 8.38
CA ALA A 186 -1.40 -19.00 7.26
C ALA A 186 -0.08 -19.76 7.48
N GLU A 187 0.44 -19.78 8.70
CA GLU A 187 1.64 -20.55 9.06
C GLU A 187 1.50 -22.04 8.77
N LYS A 188 0.32 -22.64 9.02
CA LYS A 188 0.05 -24.04 8.69
C LYS A 188 0.17 -24.36 7.21
N PHE A 189 0.07 -23.36 6.35
CA PHE A 189 0.28 -23.47 4.91
C PHE A 189 1.71 -23.14 4.49
N HIS A 190 2.65 -23.04 5.44
CA HIS A 190 4.06 -22.74 5.20
C HIS A 190 4.23 -21.47 4.36
N ILE A 191 3.55 -20.39 4.75
CA ILE A 191 3.70 -19.08 4.11
C ILE A 191 5.01 -18.46 4.56
N ASP A 192 5.85 -18.03 3.61
CA ASP A 192 7.10 -17.32 3.90
C ASP A 192 6.86 -15.83 4.15
N ASN A 193 5.94 -15.22 3.38
CA ASN A 193 5.62 -13.80 3.50
C ASN A 193 4.12 -13.56 3.40
N ILE A 194 3.62 -12.67 4.26
CA ILE A 194 2.26 -12.13 4.20
C ILE A 194 2.35 -10.67 3.79
N ILE A 195 1.70 -10.31 2.68
CA ILE A 195 1.57 -8.92 2.26
C ILE A 195 0.28 -8.34 2.84
N ILE A 196 0.39 -7.27 3.61
CA ILE A 196 -0.77 -6.45 4.00
C ILE A 196 -1.09 -5.53 2.82
N GLY A 197 -2.14 -5.87 2.08
CA GLY A 197 -2.64 -5.14 0.91
C GLY A 197 -3.88 -4.29 1.19
N CYS A 198 -4.07 -3.86 2.44
CA CYS A 198 -5.12 -2.95 2.86
C CYS A 198 -4.62 -2.10 4.03
N THR A 199 -4.62 -0.78 3.86
CA THR A 199 -4.13 0.17 4.86
C THR A 199 -4.91 0.15 6.19
N ASP A 200 -6.17 -0.32 6.19
CA ASP A 200 -6.90 -0.54 7.45
C ASP A 200 -6.24 -1.63 8.32
N LEU A 201 -5.57 -2.62 7.71
CA LEU A 201 -4.90 -3.70 8.43
C LEU A 201 -3.51 -3.35 8.96
N SER A 202 -2.91 -2.26 8.49
CA SER A 202 -1.53 -1.84 8.86
C SER A 202 -1.33 -1.74 10.37
N ILE A 203 -2.33 -1.27 11.11
CA ILE A 203 -2.31 -1.15 12.57
C ILE A 203 -2.05 -2.49 13.28
N LEU A 204 -2.39 -3.61 12.64
CA LEU A 204 -2.26 -4.95 13.23
C LEU A 204 -0.85 -5.53 13.07
N LYS A 205 0.00 -4.94 12.23
CA LYS A 205 1.37 -5.42 12.04
C LYS A 205 2.16 -5.45 13.35
N SER A 206 2.09 -4.38 14.13
CA SER A 206 2.77 -4.28 15.43
C SER A 206 2.20 -5.21 16.52
N MET A 207 1.02 -5.77 16.29
CA MET A 207 0.32 -6.69 17.19
C MET A 207 0.45 -8.15 16.75
N THR A 208 1.29 -8.43 15.76
CA THR A 208 1.46 -9.77 15.22
C THR A 208 2.42 -10.57 16.08
N GLU A 209 1.95 -11.71 16.58
CA GLU A 209 2.71 -12.68 17.37
C GLU A 209 3.12 -13.85 16.45
N SER A 210 4.11 -13.64 15.58
CA SER A 210 4.50 -14.65 14.59
C SER A 210 5.91 -14.43 14.08
N GLN A 211 6.52 -15.51 13.57
CA GLN A 211 7.81 -15.49 12.86
C GLN A 211 7.64 -15.32 11.34
N VAL A 212 6.41 -15.34 10.81
CA VAL A 212 6.15 -15.09 9.39
C VAL A 212 6.52 -13.64 9.06
N ASN A 213 7.25 -13.45 7.97
CA ASN A 213 7.60 -12.12 7.54
C ASN A 213 6.35 -11.37 7.03
N ILE A 214 6.05 -10.22 7.63
CA ILE A 214 4.90 -9.39 7.26
C ILE A 214 5.39 -8.12 6.59
N ILE A 215 4.95 -7.92 5.35
CA ILE A 215 5.26 -6.77 4.51
C ILE A 215 4.01 -5.91 4.42
N ASP A 216 4.09 -4.71 4.96
CA ASP A 216 3.01 -3.73 4.83
C ASP A 216 3.24 -2.85 3.61
N SER A 217 2.34 -2.97 2.62
CA SER A 217 2.42 -2.19 1.39
C SER A 217 2.34 -0.68 1.62
N ALA A 218 1.70 -0.22 2.69
CA ALA A 218 1.64 1.20 3.05
C ALA A 218 3.00 1.70 3.58
N GLU A 219 3.67 0.93 4.43
CA GLU A 219 5.03 1.26 4.89
C GLU A 219 6.03 1.28 3.73
N VAL A 220 5.93 0.29 2.82
CA VAL A 220 6.78 0.24 1.62
C VAL A 220 6.58 1.47 0.76
N LEU A 221 5.32 1.87 0.54
CA LEU A 221 5.00 3.06 -0.25
C LEU A 221 5.51 4.34 0.42
N ALA A 222 5.35 4.48 1.74
CA ALA A 222 5.84 5.62 2.50
C ALA A 222 7.37 5.72 2.42
N LYS A 223 8.08 4.59 2.61
CA LYS A 223 9.54 4.51 2.43
C LYS A 223 9.95 4.93 1.02
N ALA A 224 9.30 4.40 -0.01
CA ALA A 224 9.59 4.72 -1.39
C ALA A 224 9.34 6.22 -1.70
N ALA A 225 8.30 6.82 -1.11
CA ALA A 225 8.04 8.25 -1.24
C ALA A 225 9.19 9.09 -0.69
N ILE A 226 9.71 8.76 0.49
CA ILE A 226 10.84 9.48 1.10
C ILE A 226 12.13 9.24 0.31
N MET A 227 12.40 8.02 -0.12
CA MET A 227 13.57 7.73 -0.96
C MET A 227 13.52 8.53 -2.28
N ARG A 228 12.35 8.65 -2.91
CA ARG A 228 12.15 9.45 -4.11
C ARG A 228 12.30 10.96 -3.83
N PHE A 229 11.82 11.43 -2.70
CA PHE A 229 12.04 12.80 -2.26
C PHE A 229 13.53 13.12 -2.14
N LEU A 230 14.31 12.26 -1.51
CA LEU A 230 15.73 12.48 -1.26
C LEU A 230 16.56 12.40 -2.55
N TYR A 231 16.35 11.39 -3.37
CA TYR A 231 17.26 11.01 -4.44
C TYR A 231 16.69 11.18 -5.86
N GLY A 232 15.41 11.51 -6.00
CA GLY A 232 14.75 11.64 -7.30
C GLY A 232 14.68 10.32 -8.05
N ASN A 233 14.91 10.36 -9.37
CA ASN A 233 14.84 9.19 -10.24
C ASN A 233 16.09 8.29 -10.19
N SER A 234 17.17 8.74 -9.57
CA SER A 234 18.49 8.07 -9.64
C SER A 234 18.53 6.69 -8.96
N ILE A 235 17.68 6.43 -7.96
CA ILE A 235 17.64 5.13 -7.27
C ILE A 235 16.82 4.10 -8.05
N PHE A 236 15.72 4.50 -8.66
CA PHE A 236 14.87 3.58 -9.43
C PHE A 236 15.53 3.08 -10.74
N SER A 237 16.63 3.71 -11.18
CA SER A 237 17.44 3.28 -12.31
C SER A 237 18.63 2.37 -11.91
N VAL A 238 19.01 2.32 -10.64
CA VAL A 238 20.17 1.53 -10.15
C VAL A 238 19.73 0.15 -9.65
N GLU A 239 18.56 0.02 -9.03
CA GLU A 239 18.06 -1.29 -8.55
C GLU A 239 17.71 -2.26 -9.69
N THR A 240 17.48 -1.77 -10.91
CA THR A 240 17.30 -2.61 -12.11
C THR A 240 18.63 -3.15 -12.68
N LYS A 241 19.78 -2.76 -12.12
CA LYS A 241 21.12 -3.17 -12.60
C LYS A 241 21.93 -3.99 -11.62
N ILE A 242 21.37 -4.33 -10.44
CA ILE A 242 22.05 -5.16 -9.43
C ILE A 242 21.18 -6.41 -9.11
N LEU A 243 20.70 -7.06 -10.16
CA LEU A 243 20.20 -8.44 -10.14
C LEU A 243 20.79 -9.19 -11.33
#